data_6bbd185e1fc0e7f2e88e23b7027dabd4
#
_entry.id   6bbd185e1fc0e7f2e88e23b7027dabd4
#
_cell.length_a   1.000
_cell.length_b   1.000
_cell.length_c   1.000
_cell.angle_alpha   90.00
_cell.angle_beta   90.00
_cell.angle_gamma   90.00
#
_symmetry.space_group_name_H-M   'P 1'
#
loop_
_entity.id
_entity.type
_entity.pdbx_description
1 polymer ?
#
loop_
_entity_poly.entity_id
_entity_poly.type
_entity_poly.pdbx_seq_one_letter_code
_entity_poly.pdbx_strand_id
1 'polypeptide(L)'
;GGEIRDRLGGGKASLPIAGTAVYMTSYPRTEGAREWEKILDPRPWLYQTPEQILIKASNGASTFGNHFGQPLICGSLLTFEHTENDKKYAYDKVIMLAGGVGFANMRDALKGDPEPGEKVVVIGGDNYRIGMGGGAVSSVNTGQYTSGIELNAVQRANPEMQKRAANVIRAIAESDENPIVSIHDHGAGGHLNCLSELVEATGGHIDMSKLPIGDPTLSAKEIVGNESQERMGLLMKEEDVARVKRIADRERAPMYVVGETTNDMKFVFEQADGVKPIDIKLEYMFGKPPRTVMTDHTVTESYQPVVYKESELHHYLENVLQLEAVACKDWLTNKVDRSVTGKIARQQCQGELQLPLSDLGAVALDYRGKAGIATSIGHAPQVAMVDPAAGSVMAIAESLTNIVFAPLTDKLESVSLSANWMWPCRNEGEDARLYTAVQAASDFACSLGINIPTGKDSLSMTQKYGDDKVIAPGTVIISAGAEVSDIKKIVSPVLAQDKNTYIYYIDFSFDTLKLGGSAFAQALNKLGNEVPTVKDPEYFRDAFNAVQDAIEKRLILAGHDISAGGMITALLEMCFANVEGGLDVN
;
A
#
# COMPACT_ATOMS: atom_id res chain seq x y z
N GLY A 1 1.12 -5.94 9.39
CA GLY A 1 0.38 -5.80 10.66
C GLY A 1 -0.51 -4.57 10.68
N GLY A 2 -0.02 -3.37 10.32
CA GLY A 2 -0.79 -2.12 10.29
C GLY A 2 -1.98 -2.19 9.34
N GLU A 3 -1.76 -2.56 8.12
CA GLU A 3 -2.81 -2.71 7.11
C GLU A 3 -3.96 -3.62 7.57
N ILE A 4 -3.63 -4.74 8.23
CA ILE A 4 -4.64 -5.67 8.76
C ILE A 4 -5.50 -5.00 9.84
N ARG A 5 -4.91 -4.20 10.73
CA ARG A 5 -5.66 -3.48 11.78
C ARG A 5 -6.53 -2.37 11.19
N ASP A 6 -6.02 -1.64 10.19
CA ASP A 6 -6.80 -0.63 9.48
C ASP A 6 -8.05 -1.25 8.86
N ARG A 7 -7.94 -2.47 8.28
CA ARG A 7 -9.11 -3.22 7.80
C ARG A 7 -10.06 -3.59 8.93
N LEU A 8 -9.54 -4.14 10.04
CA LEU A 8 -10.37 -4.48 11.19
C LEU A 8 -11.12 -3.28 11.75
N GLY A 9 -10.53 -2.09 11.73
CA GLY A 9 -11.10 -0.83 12.21
C GLY A 9 -12.10 -0.16 11.26
N GLY A 10 -12.41 -0.76 10.10
CA GLY A 10 -13.36 -0.19 9.14
C GLY A 10 -14.80 -0.29 9.63
N GLY A 11 -15.55 0.84 9.61
CA GLY A 11 -16.94 0.89 10.09
C GLY A 11 -17.09 0.44 11.54
N LYS A 12 -18.00 -0.52 11.80
CA LYS A 12 -18.16 -1.20 13.10
C LYS A 12 -17.40 -2.53 13.17
N ALA A 13 -16.57 -2.84 12.27
CA ALA A 13 -15.59 -3.87 12.03
C ALA A 13 -15.67 -4.40 10.61
N SER A 14 -14.54 -4.69 10.00
CA SER A 14 -14.46 -5.41 8.75
C SER A 14 -13.46 -6.56 8.83
N LEU A 15 -13.46 -7.42 7.82
CA LEU A 15 -12.66 -8.63 7.80
C LEU A 15 -11.52 -8.49 6.78
N PRO A 16 -10.25 -8.51 7.19
CA PRO A 16 -9.13 -8.57 6.27
C PRO A 16 -9.19 -9.85 5.42
N ILE A 17 -9.01 -9.72 4.10
CA ILE A 17 -9.08 -10.87 3.18
C ILE A 17 -7.74 -11.14 2.53
N ALA A 18 -7.08 -10.10 2.01
CA ALA A 18 -5.80 -10.23 1.33
C ALA A 18 -4.99 -8.94 1.43
N GLY A 19 -3.67 -9.09 1.43
CA GLY A 19 -2.72 -7.98 1.48
C GLY A 19 -1.99 -7.76 0.16
N THR A 20 -1.46 -6.55 0.00
CA THR A 20 -0.56 -6.13 -1.08
C THR A 20 0.68 -5.48 -0.51
N ALA A 21 1.78 -5.46 -1.26
CA ALA A 21 3.01 -4.81 -0.83
C ALA A 21 3.75 -4.15 -2.01
N VAL A 22 4.28 -2.94 -1.78
CA VAL A 22 5.12 -2.24 -2.77
C VAL A 22 6.44 -1.85 -2.11
N TYR A 23 7.54 -2.19 -2.77
CA TYR A 23 8.88 -1.87 -2.29
C TYR A 23 9.61 -1.01 -3.32
N MET A 24 10.17 0.13 -2.88
CA MET A 24 11.04 0.95 -3.71
C MET A 24 12.32 1.30 -2.95
N THR A 25 13.47 1.00 -3.54
CA THR A 25 14.80 1.25 -2.98
C THR A 25 15.76 1.80 -4.05
N SER A 26 16.90 2.27 -3.60
CA SER A 26 18.06 2.46 -4.47
C SER A 26 18.56 1.12 -5.00
N TYR A 27 19.46 1.14 -6.00
CA TYR A 27 19.95 -0.07 -6.63
C TYR A 27 20.63 -1.04 -5.64
N PRO A 28 20.27 -2.34 -5.66
CA PRO A 28 20.75 -3.32 -4.68
C PRO A 28 22.18 -3.80 -4.93
N ARG A 29 22.69 -3.72 -6.16
CA ARG A 29 24.05 -4.13 -6.55
C ARG A 29 24.40 -5.57 -6.13
N THR A 30 23.45 -6.48 -6.32
CA THR A 30 23.53 -7.89 -5.83
C THR A 30 24.65 -8.70 -6.48
N GLU A 31 24.96 -8.45 -7.74
CA GLU A 31 25.92 -9.20 -8.55
C GLU A 31 27.13 -8.33 -9.00
N GLY A 32 27.50 -7.36 -8.18
CA GLY A 32 28.40 -6.30 -8.58
C GLY A 32 27.62 -5.18 -9.29
N ALA A 33 28.26 -4.04 -9.53
CA ALA A 33 27.58 -2.91 -10.14
C ALA A 33 27.36 -3.16 -11.65
N ARG A 34 26.12 -3.37 -12.07
CA ARG A 34 25.68 -3.40 -13.47
C ARG A 34 25.84 -2.00 -14.10
N GLU A 35 25.77 -1.87 -15.42
CA GLU A 35 26.10 -0.61 -16.10
C GLU A 35 25.29 0.57 -15.60
N TRP A 36 23.97 0.42 -15.47
CA TRP A 36 23.07 1.48 -14.98
C TRP A 36 23.23 1.78 -13.50
N GLU A 37 23.73 0.85 -12.69
CA GLU A 37 23.95 1.03 -11.27
C GLU A 37 25.16 1.90 -10.90
N LYS A 38 25.94 2.30 -11.91
CA LYS A 38 27.14 3.14 -11.74
C LYS A 38 26.84 4.64 -11.78
N ILE A 39 25.57 5.05 -11.90
CA ILE A 39 25.17 6.46 -11.99
C ILE A 39 25.45 7.25 -10.70
N LEU A 40 25.31 6.61 -9.55
CA LEU A 40 25.68 7.15 -8.24
C LEU A 40 26.66 6.19 -7.54
N ASP A 41 27.59 6.77 -6.78
CA ASP A 41 28.42 5.97 -5.90
C ASP A 41 27.60 5.32 -4.79
N PRO A 42 27.98 4.13 -4.30
CA PRO A 42 27.35 3.52 -3.12
C PRO A 42 27.40 4.47 -1.91
N ARG A 43 26.25 4.73 -1.28
CA ARG A 43 26.16 5.59 -0.09
C ARG A 43 26.34 4.78 1.20
N PRO A 44 26.85 5.39 2.26
CA PRO A 44 26.87 4.74 3.55
C PRO A 44 25.44 4.61 4.09
N TRP A 45 24.97 3.39 4.24
CA TRP A 45 23.61 3.12 4.76
C TRP A 45 23.60 3.11 6.29
N LEU A 46 22.56 3.70 6.88
CA LEU A 46 22.47 3.80 8.33
C LEU A 46 22.37 2.46 9.03
N TYR A 47 21.63 1.50 8.45
CA TYR A 47 21.35 0.21 9.10
C TYR A 47 21.50 -1.00 8.19
N GLN A 48 21.02 -0.94 6.95
CA GLN A 48 20.92 -2.06 6.03
C GLN A 48 21.20 -1.59 4.60
N THR A 49 21.77 -2.46 3.76
CA THR A 49 21.88 -2.20 2.32
C THR A 49 20.52 -2.31 1.63
N PRO A 50 20.32 -1.73 0.42
CA PRO A 50 19.07 -1.86 -0.32
C PRO A 50 18.64 -3.32 -0.52
N GLU A 51 19.55 -4.21 -0.86
CA GLU A 51 19.30 -5.65 -0.97
C GLU A 51 18.76 -6.24 0.34
N GLN A 52 19.43 -5.96 1.45
CA GLN A 52 19.02 -6.45 2.76
C GLN A 52 17.65 -5.92 3.18
N ILE A 53 17.36 -4.65 2.85
CA ILE A 53 16.05 -4.03 3.10
C ILE A 53 14.96 -4.76 2.31
N LEU A 54 15.15 -4.99 1.01
CA LEU A 54 14.19 -5.68 0.16
C LEU A 54 13.91 -7.11 0.65
N ILE A 55 14.96 -7.89 0.93
CA ILE A 55 14.82 -9.27 1.42
C ILE A 55 14.08 -9.30 2.76
N LYS A 56 14.46 -8.44 3.70
CA LYS A 56 13.82 -8.40 5.02
C LYS A 56 12.38 -7.88 4.98
N ALA A 57 12.10 -6.88 4.15
CA ALA A 57 10.75 -6.38 3.97
C ALA A 57 9.82 -7.44 3.38
N SER A 58 10.26 -8.11 2.32
CA SER A 58 9.51 -9.19 1.69
C SER A 58 9.26 -10.35 2.64
N ASN A 59 10.32 -10.84 3.31
CA ASN A 59 10.20 -11.91 4.31
C ASN A 59 9.30 -11.51 5.48
N GLY A 60 9.43 -10.27 5.98
CA GLY A 60 8.62 -9.78 7.10
C GLY A 60 7.13 -9.68 6.75
N ALA A 61 6.80 -9.18 5.57
CA ALA A 61 5.42 -9.08 5.11
C ALA A 61 4.79 -10.46 4.88
N SER A 62 5.48 -11.36 4.20
CA SER A 62 5.03 -12.72 3.92
C SER A 62 4.90 -13.54 5.22
N THR A 63 5.90 -13.49 6.10
CA THR A 63 5.88 -14.20 7.40
C THR A 63 4.74 -13.70 8.29
N PHE A 64 4.54 -12.38 8.39
CA PHE A 64 3.44 -11.84 9.18
C PHE A 64 2.08 -12.27 8.62
N GLY A 65 1.89 -12.15 7.30
CA GLY A 65 0.67 -12.59 6.62
C GLY A 65 0.39 -14.08 6.86
N ASN A 66 1.40 -14.92 6.73
CA ASN A 66 1.30 -16.36 6.97
C ASN A 66 0.90 -16.69 8.42
N HIS A 67 1.59 -16.12 9.41
CA HIS A 67 1.27 -16.35 10.83
C HIS A 67 -0.11 -15.80 11.23
N PHE A 68 -0.53 -14.70 10.66
CA PHE A 68 -1.87 -14.15 10.87
C PHE A 68 -2.95 -14.95 10.12
N GLY A 69 -2.63 -15.48 8.95
CA GLY A 69 -3.58 -16.16 8.05
C GLY A 69 -4.22 -15.20 7.03
N GLN A 70 -3.45 -14.22 6.52
CA GLN A 70 -3.82 -13.36 5.40
C GLN A 70 -2.78 -13.49 4.28
N PRO A 71 -3.18 -13.87 3.05
CA PRO A 71 -2.25 -13.98 1.94
C PRO A 71 -1.82 -12.61 1.41
N LEU A 72 -0.56 -12.51 0.95
CA LEU A 72 -0.11 -11.45 0.06
C LEU A 72 -0.34 -11.89 -1.39
N ILE A 73 -1.18 -11.18 -2.13
CA ILE A 73 -1.63 -11.63 -3.47
C ILE A 73 -1.12 -10.78 -4.61
N CYS A 74 -0.71 -9.55 -4.35
CA CYS A 74 -0.26 -8.61 -5.35
C CYS A 74 0.81 -7.69 -4.76
N GLY A 75 1.69 -7.18 -5.60
CA GLY A 75 2.70 -6.23 -5.20
C GLY A 75 3.49 -5.69 -6.37
N SER A 76 4.42 -4.78 -6.08
CA SER A 76 5.31 -4.20 -7.07
C SER A 76 6.68 -3.90 -6.46
N LEU A 77 7.71 -3.88 -7.30
CA LEU A 77 9.08 -3.56 -6.95
C LEU A 77 9.65 -2.56 -7.95
N LEU A 78 10.29 -1.51 -7.45
CA LEU A 78 11.09 -0.59 -8.24
C LEU A 78 12.41 -0.31 -7.53
N THR A 79 13.52 -0.38 -8.26
CA THR A 79 14.80 0.16 -7.85
C THR A 79 15.19 1.28 -8.79
N PHE A 80 15.69 2.38 -8.25
CA PHE A 80 15.96 3.55 -9.08
C PHE A 80 17.04 4.45 -8.48
N GLU A 81 17.98 4.86 -9.30
CA GLU A 81 18.94 5.94 -9.05
C GLU A 81 19.15 6.76 -10.32
N HIS A 82 19.28 8.07 -10.17
CA HIS A 82 19.50 8.98 -11.30
C HIS A 82 20.18 10.28 -10.87
N THR A 83 20.85 10.92 -11.81
CA THR A 83 21.39 12.28 -11.65
C THR A 83 20.84 13.15 -12.76
N GLU A 84 20.20 14.25 -12.41
CA GLU A 84 19.64 15.21 -13.37
C GLU A 84 19.70 16.61 -12.80
N ASN A 85 20.11 17.60 -13.61
CA ASN A 85 20.16 19.00 -13.21
C ASN A 85 20.89 19.25 -11.87
N ASP A 86 22.06 18.61 -11.68
CA ASP A 86 22.88 18.65 -10.46
C ASP A 86 22.19 18.09 -9.19
N LYS A 87 21.06 17.40 -9.32
CA LYS A 87 20.36 16.73 -8.23
C LYS A 87 20.60 15.22 -8.29
N LYS A 88 20.67 14.59 -7.12
CA LYS A 88 20.75 13.14 -6.95
C LYS A 88 19.36 12.59 -6.58
N TYR A 89 18.85 11.70 -7.40
CA TYR A 89 17.57 11.05 -7.19
C TYR A 89 17.76 9.56 -6.89
N ALA A 90 17.16 9.09 -5.79
CA ALA A 90 17.11 7.67 -5.45
C ALA A 90 16.15 7.43 -4.28
N TYR A 91 15.71 6.18 -4.09
CA TYR A 91 14.90 5.80 -2.93
C TYR A 91 15.78 5.40 -1.73
N ASP A 92 16.69 6.27 -1.30
CA ASP A 92 17.48 6.07 -0.09
C ASP A 92 16.58 6.18 1.16
N LYS A 93 15.63 7.12 1.18
CA LYS A 93 14.44 7.03 2.03
C LYS A 93 13.46 6.11 1.30
N VAL A 94 13.47 4.84 1.70
CA VAL A 94 12.76 3.76 1.01
C VAL A 94 11.23 3.89 1.11
N ILE A 95 10.52 3.32 0.14
CA ILE A 95 9.09 3.13 0.20
C ILE A 95 8.82 1.65 0.52
N MET A 96 8.11 1.41 1.63
CA MET A 96 7.63 0.10 2.08
C MET A 96 6.14 0.24 2.35
N LEU A 97 5.35 0.21 1.28
CA LEU A 97 3.90 0.35 1.35
C LEU A 97 3.24 -1.01 1.52
N ALA A 98 2.36 -1.13 2.50
CA ALA A 98 1.45 -2.25 2.65
C ALA A 98 0.02 -1.78 2.44
N GLY A 99 -0.76 -2.55 1.72
CA GLY A 99 -2.16 -2.33 1.46
C GLY A 99 -2.95 -3.64 1.55
N GLY A 100 -4.23 -3.58 1.25
CA GLY A 100 -5.05 -4.77 1.23
C GLY A 100 -6.51 -4.51 0.99
N VAL A 101 -7.26 -5.59 0.87
CA VAL A 101 -8.71 -5.59 0.71
C VAL A 101 -9.37 -6.33 1.86
N GLY A 102 -10.58 -5.88 2.20
CA GLY A 102 -11.40 -6.46 3.26
C GLY A 102 -12.85 -6.57 2.84
N PHE A 103 -13.65 -7.21 3.68
CA PHE A 103 -15.09 -7.37 3.52
C PHE A 103 -15.82 -6.86 4.76
N ALA A 104 -16.90 -6.13 4.59
CA ALA A 104 -17.80 -5.72 5.65
C ALA A 104 -19.26 -5.91 5.23
N ASN A 105 -20.13 -6.17 6.21
CA ASN A 105 -21.55 -6.08 5.98
C ASN A 105 -21.97 -4.61 5.82
N MET A 106 -22.91 -4.33 4.93
CA MET A 106 -23.42 -2.97 4.70
C MET A 106 -23.98 -2.35 6.00
N ARG A 107 -24.61 -3.14 6.89
CA ARG A 107 -25.09 -2.66 8.19
C ARG A 107 -23.99 -2.12 9.11
N ASP A 108 -22.75 -2.59 8.93
CA ASP A 108 -21.58 -2.27 9.73
C ASP A 108 -20.60 -1.32 9.00
N ALA A 109 -20.99 -0.81 7.82
CA ALA A 109 -20.13 0.04 6.98
C ALA A 109 -19.82 1.41 7.61
N LEU A 110 -20.71 1.92 8.44
CA LEU A 110 -20.53 3.18 9.16
C LEU A 110 -20.39 2.92 10.67
N LYS A 111 -19.58 3.73 11.34
CA LYS A 111 -19.49 3.75 12.80
C LYS A 111 -20.81 4.22 13.41
N GLY A 112 -21.15 3.74 14.60
CA GLY A 112 -22.27 4.27 15.37
C GLY A 112 -21.92 5.60 16.03
N ASP A 113 -22.94 6.29 16.50
CA ASP A 113 -22.79 7.52 17.28
C ASP A 113 -22.56 7.16 18.75
N PRO A 114 -21.42 7.52 19.35
CA PRO A 114 -21.14 7.25 20.76
C PRO A 114 -22.12 7.98 21.69
N GLU A 115 -22.56 7.28 22.74
CA GLU A 115 -23.41 7.83 23.80
C GLU A 115 -22.64 7.88 25.13
N PRO A 116 -22.95 8.82 26.04
CA PRO A 116 -22.33 8.88 27.37
C PRO A 116 -22.60 7.60 28.19
N GLY A 117 -21.56 7.09 28.87
CA GLY A 117 -21.64 5.88 29.70
C GLY A 117 -21.30 4.57 29.00
N GLU A 118 -21.03 4.62 27.71
CA GLU A 118 -20.48 3.45 26.97
C GLU A 118 -19.06 3.14 27.42
N LYS A 119 -18.71 1.86 27.37
CA LYS A 119 -17.41 1.39 27.86
C LYS A 119 -16.34 1.47 26.78
N VAL A 120 -15.21 2.04 27.18
CA VAL A 120 -13.98 2.02 26.39
C VAL A 120 -13.25 0.72 26.68
N VAL A 121 -13.06 -0.08 25.65
CA VAL A 121 -12.48 -1.42 25.75
C VAL A 121 -11.22 -1.49 24.90
N VAL A 122 -10.16 -2.10 25.43
CA VAL A 122 -8.94 -2.44 24.70
C VAL A 122 -8.82 -3.95 24.64
N ILE A 123 -8.57 -4.48 23.42
CA ILE A 123 -8.29 -5.89 23.18
C ILE A 123 -6.87 -6.00 22.59
N GLY A 124 -6.05 -6.88 23.17
CA GLY A 124 -4.70 -7.16 22.69
C GLY A 124 -3.62 -7.13 23.75
N GLY A 125 -2.37 -7.01 23.35
CA GLY A 125 -1.21 -7.23 24.20
C GLY A 125 -0.83 -6.06 25.12
N ASP A 126 0.12 -6.34 26.01
CA ASP A 126 0.59 -5.43 27.06
C ASP A 126 1.51 -4.32 26.51
N ASN A 127 1.64 -3.25 27.28
CA ASN A 127 2.57 -2.14 27.01
C ASN A 127 4.02 -2.52 27.37
N TYR A 128 4.93 -2.30 26.44
CA TYR A 128 6.38 -2.41 26.63
C TYR A 128 7.08 -1.17 26.09
N ARG A 129 8.36 -0.97 26.42
CA ARG A 129 9.17 0.17 25.93
C ARG A 129 9.64 -0.08 24.49
N ILE A 130 8.70 -0.02 23.54
CA ILE A 130 8.93 -0.19 22.10
C ILE A 130 7.89 0.61 21.33
N GLY A 131 8.23 1.06 20.12
CA GLY A 131 7.32 1.87 19.30
C GLY A 131 7.14 3.29 19.84
N MET A 132 8.16 3.86 20.44
CA MET A 132 8.08 5.19 21.06
C MET A 132 8.28 6.29 20.03
N GLY A 133 7.22 7.06 19.76
CA GLY A 133 7.28 8.21 18.87
C GLY A 133 7.45 7.88 17.39
N GLY A 134 7.00 6.72 16.95
CA GLY A 134 7.13 6.24 15.56
C GLY A 134 6.53 7.20 14.52
N GLY A 135 5.35 7.75 14.81
CA GLY A 135 4.71 8.75 13.95
C GLY A 135 5.54 10.04 13.79
N ALA A 136 6.16 10.50 14.87
CA ALA A 136 7.03 11.70 14.83
C ALA A 136 8.32 11.44 14.03
N VAL A 137 8.96 10.28 14.23
CA VAL A 137 10.19 9.90 13.51
C VAL A 137 9.92 9.70 12.00
N SER A 138 8.80 9.08 11.62
CA SER A 138 8.46 8.87 10.21
C SER A 138 8.12 10.15 9.46
N SER A 139 7.73 11.23 10.17
CA SER A 139 7.31 12.52 9.59
C SER A 139 8.45 13.46 9.25
N VAL A 140 9.70 13.12 9.56
CA VAL A 140 10.89 13.92 9.27
C VAL A 140 11.80 13.26 8.25
N ASN A 141 12.80 13.99 7.76
CA ASN A 141 13.82 13.42 6.88
C ASN A 141 14.63 12.37 7.66
N THR A 142 14.87 11.21 7.06
CA THR A 142 15.68 10.15 7.66
C THR A 142 17.11 10.64 7.90
N GLY A 143 17.67 10.29 9.07
CA GLY A 143 18.97 10.79 9.51
C GLY A 143 18.91 12.16 10.20
N GLN A 144 17.71 12.71 10.45
CA GLN A 144 17.52 13.97 11.18
C GLN A 144 17.70 13.79 12.70
N TYR A 145 17.31 12.62 13.23
CA TYR A 145 17.50 12.26 14.63
C TYR A 145 18.71 11.32 14.81
N THR A 146 19.11 11.15 16.07
CA THR A 146 20.13 10.17 16.41
C THR A 146 19.60 8.74 16.21
N SER A 147 20.49 7.80 15.89
CA SER A 147 20.15 6.38 15.69
C SER A 147 19.38 5.78 16.87
N GLY A 148 19.65 6.21 18.10
CA GLY A 148 18.94 5.71 19.28
C GLY A 148 17.46 6.12 19.30
N ILE A 149 17.13 7.34 18.86
CA ILE A 149 15.73 7.80 18.75
C ILE A 149 15.02 7.04 17.62
N GLU A 150 15.65 6.91 16.46
CA GLU A 150 15.07 6.23 15.32
C GLU A 150 14.83 4.73 15.58
N LEU A 151 15.74 4.05 16.30
CA LEU A 151 15.58 2.65 16.68
C LEU A 151 14.48 2.42 17.72
N ASN A 152 14.30 3.34 18.67
CA ASN A 152 13.22 3.25 19.66
C ASN A 152 11.83 3.42 19.05
N ALA A 153 11.74 4.01 17.87
CA ALA A 153 10.49 4.15 17.11
C ALA A 153 10.03 2.86 16.42
N VAL A 154 10.86 1.83 16.38
CA VAL A 154 10.52 0.53 15.79
C VAL A 154 9.38 -0.11 16.58
N GLN A 155 8.32 -0.49 15.88
CA GLN A 155 7.12 -1.06 16.47
C GLN A 155 7.26 -2.56 16.68
N ARG A 156 6.59 -3.09 17.71
CA ARG A 156 6.53 -4.52 17.97
C ARG A 156 5.61 -5.23 16.96
N ALA A 157 6.02 -6.40 16.52
CA ALA A 157 5.20 -7.29 15.70
C ALA A 157 4.87 -8.56 16.50
N ASN A 158 3.57 -8.82 16.72
CA ASN A 158 3.08 -10.05 17.34
C ASN A 158 1.84 -10.56 16.57
N PRO A 159 2.05 -11.31 15.47
CA PRO A 159 0.96 -11.76 14.61
C PRO A 159 -0.01 -12.70 15.33
N GLU A 160 0.45 -13.49 16.31
CA GLU A 160 -0.41 -14.35 17.12
C GLU A 160 -1.39 -13.53 17.98
N MET A 161 -0.91 -12.54 18.71
CA MET A 161 -1.78 -11.68 19.52
C MET A 161 -2.75 -10.89 18.64
N GLN A 162 -2.26 -10.37 17.51
CA GLN A 162 -3.13 -9.68 16.55
C GLN A 162 -4.20 -10.62 15.99
N LYS A 163 -3.88 -11.89 15.74
CA LYS A 163 -4.84 -12.90 15.29
C LYS A 163 -5.91 -13.19 16.35
N ARG A 164 -5.51 -13.31 17.60
CA ARG A 164 -6.44 -13.50 18.72
C ARG A 164 -7.42 -12.34 18.82
N ALA A 165 -6.95 -11.10 18.79
CA ALA A 165 -7.79 -9.90 18.78
C ALA A 165 -8.72 -9.87 17.54
N ALA A 166 -8.19 -10.17 16.36
CA ALA A 166 -8.96 -10.24 15.12
C ALA A 166 -10.06 -11.31 15.16
N ASN A 167 -9.82 -12.47 15.79
CA ASN A 167 -10.83 -13.51 15.95
C ASN A 167 -12.00 -13.05 16.81
N VAL A 168 -11.74 -12.26 17.85
CA VAL A 168 -12.82 -11.65 18.67
C VAL A 168 -13.67 -10.72 17.82
N ILE A 169 -13.03 -9.81 17.09
CA ILE A 169 -13.71 -8.84 16.23
C ILE A 169 -14.49 -9.56 15.12
N ARG A 170 -13.91 -10.56 14.50
CA ARG A 170 -14.56 -11.39 13.49
C ARG A 170 -15.81 -12.09 14.02
N ALA A 171 -15.72 -12.72 15.20
CA ALA A 171 -16.84 -13.41 15.79
C ALA A 171 -18.02 -12.48 16.08
N ILE A 172 -17.74 -11.22 16.39
CA ILE A 172 -18.73 -10.17 16.62
C ILE A 172 -19.32 -9.69 15.29
N ALA A 173 -18.46 -9.35 14.33
CA ALA A 173 -18.86 -8.81 13.02
C ALA A 173 -19.67 -9.82 12.18
N GLU A 174 -19.39 -11.12 12.32
CA GLU A 174 -20.12 -12.19 11.63
C GLU A 174 -21.41 -12.63 12.37
N SER A 175 -21.68 -12.11 13.57
CA SER A 175 -22.92 -12.41 14.29
C SER A 175 -24.10 -11.58 13.77
N ASP A 176 -25.34 -12.02 14.08
CA ASP A 176 -26.55 -11.31 13.65
C ASP A 176 -26.65 -9.91 14.24
N GLU A 177 -26.09 -9.70 15.43
CA GLU A 177 -26.01 -8.41 16.11
C GLU A 177 -24.55 -8.06 16.40
N ASN A 178 -24.12 -6.90 15.92
CA ASN A 178 -22.81 -6.36 16.20
C ASN A 178 -22.89 -5.32 17.33
N PRO A 179 -22.35 -5.61 18.54
CA PRO A 179 -22.40 -4.70 19.68
C PRO A 179 -21.37 -3.57 19.61
N ILE A 180 -20.49 -3.55 18.61
CA ILE A 180 -19.50 -2.49 18.46
C ILE A 180 -20.20 -1.20 18.01
N VAL A 181 -20.03 -0.13 18.78
CA VAL A 181 -20.46 1.22 18.41
C VAL A 181 -19.41 1.85 17.51
N SER A 182 -18.16 1.84 17.95
CA SER A 182 -17.01 2.33 17.20
C SER A 182 -15.78 1.48 17.48
N ILE A 183 -14.85 1.42 16.54
CA ILE A 183 -13.61 0.65 16.63
C ILE A 183 -12.49 1.45 15.99
N HIS A 184 -11.30 1.43 16.61
CA HIS A 184 -10.05 1.99 16.07
C HIS A 184 -8.86 1.09 16.37
N ASP A 185 -7.87 1.13 15.51
CA ASP A 185 -6.60 0.45 15.74
C ASP A 185 -5.66 1.29 16.62
N HIS A 186 -4.70 0.62 17.26
CA HIS A 186 -3.59 1.28 17.94
C HIS A 186 -2.41 1.42 16.97
N GLY A 187 -2.40 2.51 16.23
CA GLY A 187 -1.30 2.90 15.35
C GLY A 187 -0.38 3.94 16.01
N ALA A 188 0.02 4.94 15.24
CA ALA A 188 0.82 6.07 15.71
C ALA A 188 0.14 6.79 16.89
N GLY A 189 0.92 7.17 17.90
CA GLY A 189 0.42 7.81 19.12
C GLY A 189 -0.20 6.84 20.14
N GLY A 190 -0.29 5.55 19.85
CA GLY A 190 -0.68 4.51 20.80
C GLY A 190 -2.08 4.69 21.39
N HIS A 191 -2.20 4.56 22.71
CA HIS A 191 -3.49 4.74 23.41
C HIS A 191 -4.03 6.16 23.28
N LEU A 192 -3.15 7.18 23.23
CA LEU A 192 -3.59 8.55 23.12
C LEU A 192 -4.43 8.77 21.86
N ASN A 193 -3.92 8.36 20.72
CA ASN A 193 -4.60 8.56 19.45
C ASN A 193 -5.84 7.67 19.33
N CYS A 194 -5.68 6.36 19.48
CA CYS A 194 -6.77 5.40 19.34
C CYS A 194 -7.97 5.72 20.25
N LEU A 195 -7.73 5.98 21.55
CA LEU A 195 -8.81 6.17 22.51
C LEU A 195 -9.44 7.57 22.41
N SER A 196 -8.66 8.61 22.02
CA SER A 196 -9.26 9.93 21.79
C SER A 196 -10.19 9.94 20.56
N GLU A 197 -9.83 9.25 19.47
CA GLU A 197 -10.68 9.12 18.29
C GLU A 197 -11.99 8.36 18.60
N LEU A 198 -11.96 7.37 19.49
CA LEU A 198 -13.16 6.67 19.92
C LEU A 198 -14.16 7.58 20.65
N VAL A 199 -13.68 8.54 21.44
CA VAL A 199 -14.50 9.40 22.30
C VAL A 199 -14.67 10.82 21.77
N GLU A 200 -14.28 11.08 20.52
CA GLU A 200 -14.26 12.41 19.90
C GLU A 200 -15.60 13.15 20.01
N ALA A 201 -16.71 12.41 19.88
CA ALA A 201 -18.07 13.01 19.90
C ALA A 201 -18.61 13.29 21.31
N THR A 202 -18.02 12.71 22.36
CA THR A 202 -18.61 12.74 23.70
C THR A 202 -17.65 13.26 24.78
N GLY A 203 -16.39 12.93 24.66
CA GLY A 203 -15.42 12.94 25.74
C GLY A 203 -15.25 11.55 26.34
N GLY A 204 -14.19 11.35 27.10
CA GLY A 204 -13.89 10.06 27.71
C GLY A 204 -12.94 10.16 28.90
N HIS A 205 -13.16 9.26 29.86
CA HIS A 205 -12.33 9.09 31.04
C HIS A 205 -11.68 7.72 31.06
N ILE A 206 -10.36 7.68 31.05
CA ILE A 206 -9.54 6.47 31.00
C ILE A 206 -8.82 6.27 32.34
N ASP A 207 -9.08 5.15 32.96
CA ASP A 207 -8.40 4.70 34.18
C ASP A 207 -7.11 3.97 33.79
N MET A 208 -5.97 4.62 33.98
CA MET A 208 -4.66 4.09 33.62
C MET A 208 -4.28 2.82 34.39
N SER A 209 -4.86 2.61 35.56
CA SER A 209 -4.61 1.39 36.37
C SER A 209 -5.16 0.13 35.71
N LYS A 210 -6.08 0.28 34.75
CA LYS A 210 -6.71 -0.80 33.99
C LYS A 210 -6.04 -1.05 32.65
N LEU A 211 -5.08 -0.21 32.23
CA LEU A 211 -4.33 -0.45 31.01
C LEU A 211 -3.35 -1.61 31.20
N PRO A 212 -3.17 -2.46 30.17
CA PRO A 212 -2.25 -3.59 30.27
C PRO A 212 -0.80 -3.13 30.28
N ILE A 213 -0.04 -3.48 31.31
CA ILE A 213 1.36 -3.09 31.49
C ILE A 213 2.24 -4.34 31.61
N GLY A 214 3.09 -4.57 30.62
CA GLY A 214 4.08 -5.67 30.59
C GLY A 214 5.43 -5.25 31.18
N ASP A 215 5.80 -3.97 31.11
CA ASP A 215 6.98 -3.40 31.75
C ASP A 215 6.57 -2.39 32.83
N PRO A 216 6.68 -2.78 34.13
CA PRO A 216 6.26 -1.90 35.23
C PRO A 216 7.14 -0.66 35.44
N THR A 217 8.23 -0.51 34.69
CA THR A 217 9.12 0.65 34.75
C THR A 217 8.70 1.78 33.79
N LEU A 218 7.62 1.57 33.01
CA LEU A 218 7.09 2.59 32.11
C LEU A 218 6.51 3.78 32.88
N SER A 219 6.86 4.97 32.46
CA SER A 219 6.21 6.20 32.90
C SER A 219 4.82 6.35 32.28
N ALA A 220 3.96 7.18 32.87
CA ALA A 220 2.63 7.49 32.33
C ALA A 220 2.69 7.94 30.85
N LYS A 221 3.67 8.79 30.49
CA LYS A 221 3.89 9.26 29.13
C LYS A 221 4.21 8.10 28.16
N GLU A 222 5.04 7.16 28.57
CA GLU A 222 5.41 6.00 27.76
C GLU A 222 4.23 5.05 27.59
N ILE A 223 3.40 4.85 28.63
CA ILE A 223 2.18 4.02 28.54
C ILE A 223 1.19 4.63 27.54
N VAL A 224 0.90 5.91 27.67
CA VAL A 224 -0.10 6.62 26.85
C VAL A 224 0.31 6.65 25.38
N GLY A 225 1.58 6.90 25.08
CA GLY A 225 2.11 7.01 23.72
C GLY A 225 2.68 5.71 23.17
N ASN A 226 2.43 4.56 23.78
CA ASN A 226 3.00 3.28 23.36
C ASN A 226 2.33 2.72 22.09
N GLU A 227 3.09 2.58 21.02
CA GLU A 227 2.64 2.12 19.70
C GLU A 227 2.71 0.59 19.54
N SER A 228 2.25 -0.17 20.51
CA SER A 228 2.11 -1.63 20.37
C SER A 228 0.98 -1.98 19.43
N GLN A 229 1.30 -2.59 18.30
CA GLN A 229 0.42 -2.68 17.14
C GLN A 229 -0.57 -3.85 17.13
N GLU A 230 -0.56 -4.73 18.09
CA GLU A 230 -1.51 -5.84 18.18
C GLU A 230 -2.76 -5.53 19.01
N ARG A 231 -3.08 -4.25 19.18
CA ARG A 231 -4.22 -3.81 19.98
C ARG A 231 -5.28 -3.12 19.14
N MET A 232 -6.54 -3.26 19.59
CA MET A 232 -7.70 -2.55 19.06
C MET A 232 -8.48 -1.92 20.19
N GLY A 233 -8.97 -0.70 19.97
CA GLY A 233 -9.88 0.00 20.88
C GLY A 233 -11.32 -0.07 20.38
N LEU A 234 -12.28 -0.28 21.27
CA LEU A 234 -13.69 -0.41 20.94
C LEU A 234 -14.56 0.39 21.91
N LEU A 235 -15.68 0.88 21.41
CA LEU A 235 -16.81 1.32 22.25
C LEU A 235 -17.95 0.31 22.17
N MET A 236 -18.56 0.04 23.32
CA MET A 236 -19.75 -0.80 23.43
C MET A 236 -20.57 -0.47 24.67
N LYS A 237 -21.83 -0.87 24.70
CA LYS A 237 -22.69 -0.74 25.87
C LYS A 237 -22.24 -1.68 26.99
N GLU A 238 -22.48 -1.28 28.24
CA GLU A 238 -22.16 -2.09 29.43
C GLU A 238 -22.76 -3.52 29.35
N GLU A 239 -23.98 -3.63 28.85
CA GLU A 239 -24.70 -4.92 28.73
C GLU A 239 -24.02 -5.92 27.80
N ASP A 240 -23.27 -5.44 26.83
CA ASP A 240 -22.55 -6.25 25.82
C ASP A 240 -21.16 -6.71 26.29
N VAL A 241 -20.56 -6.03 27.27
CA VAL A 241 -19.21 -6.31 27.77
C VAL A 241 -19.04 -7.79 28.15
N ALA A 242 -19.99 -8.35 28.91
CA ALA A 242 -19.89 -9.74 29.33
C ALA A 242 -19.95 -10.75 28.17
N ARG A 243 -20.72 -10.44 27.12
CA ARG A 243 -20.80 -11.26 25.90
C ARG A 243 -19.46 -11.23 25.16
N VAL A 244 -18.91 -10.05 24.91
CA VAL A 244 -17.64 -9.88 24.21
C VAL A 244 -16.49 -10.47 25.01
N LYS A 245 -16.49 -10.33 26.35
CA LYS A 245 -15.48 -10.93 27.24
C LYS A 245 -15.44 -12.45 27.12
N ARG A 246 -16.58 -13.13 27.05
CA ARG A 246 -16.64 -14.60 26.85
C ARG A 246 -16.02 -15.02 25.53
N ILE A 247 -16.20 -14.21 24.45
CA ILE A 247 -15.58 -14.46 23.17
C ILE A 247 -14.07 -14.24 23.27
N ALA A 248 -13.64 -13.13 23.89
CA ALA A 248 -12.24 -12.82 24.11
C ALA A 248 -11.52 -13.92 24.90
N ASP A 249 -12.13 -14.45 25.95
CA ASP A 249 -11.58 -15.55 26.75
C ASP A 249 -11.46 -16.85 25.94
N ARG A 250 -12.45 -17.18 25.10
CA ARG A 250 -12.39 -18.31 24.17
C ARG A 250 -11.22 -18.20 23.19
N GLU A 251 -11.01 -17.01 22.62
CA GLU A 251 -9.94 -16.73 21.66
C GLU A 251 -8.59 -16.46 22.35
N ARG A 252 -8.54 -16.46 23.69
CA ARG A 252 -7.35 -16.12 24.49
C ARG A 252 -6.81 -14.73 24.17
N ALA A 253 -7.69 -13.81 23.79
CA ALA A 253 -7.37 -12.41 23.56
C ALA A 253 -7.59 -11.63 24.87
N PRO A 254 -6.55 -11.01 25.45
CA PRO A 254 -6.74 -10.15 26.62
C PRO A 254 -7.70 -9.01 26.28
N MET A 255 -8.65 -8.76 27.19
CA MET A 255 -9.65 -7.70 27.04
C MET A 255 -9.77 -6.92 28.33
N TYR A 256 -9.69 -5.62 28.24
CA TYR A 256 -9.68 -4.68 29.35
C TYR A 256 -10.75 -3.60 29.15
N VAL A 257 -11.61 -3.39 30.16
CA VAL A 257 -12.49 -2.22 30.22
C VAL A 257 -11.71 -1.12 30.89
N VAL A 258 -11.23 -0.17 30.12
CA VAL A 258 -10.24 0.82 30.57
C VAL A 258 -10.85 2.19 30.90
N GLY A 259 -12.10 2.41 30.55
CA GLY A 259 -12.77 3.68 30.78
C GLY A 259 -14.19 3.71 30.28
N GLU A 260 -14.75 4.91 30.23
CA GLU A 260 -16.10 5.15 29.73
C GLU A 260 -16.18 6.52 29.01
N THR A 261 -17.15 6.63 28.12
CA THR A 261 -17.50 7.90 27.47
C THR A 261 -18.19 8.82 28.47
N THR A 262 -17.94 10.11 28.31
CA THR A 262 -18.53 11.17 29.17
C THR A 262 -19.46 12.05 28.33
N ASN A 263 -19.85 13.22 28.82
CA ASN A 263 -20.60 14.22 28.07
C ASN A 263 -20.02 15.61 28.27
N ASP A 264 -18.72 15.69 28.55
CA ASP A 264 -18.04 16.93 28.91
C ASP A 264 -17.03 17.41 27.84
N MET A 265 -16.93 16.68 26.74
CA MET A 265 -16.01 16.96 25.65
C MET A 265 -14.54 17.08 26.10
N LYS A 266 -14.17 16.32 27.14
CA LYS A 266 -12.81 16.19 27.63
C LYS A 266 -12.24 14.81 27.39
N PHE A 267 -10.95 14.74 27.25
CA PHE A 267 -10.20 13.49 27.23
C PHE A 267 -9.27 13.43 28.44
N VAL A 268 -9.50 12.44 29.31
CA VAL A 268 -8.81 12.33 30.59
C VAL A 268 -8.17 10.97 30.74
N PHE A 269 -6.88 10.95 31.09
CA PHE A 269 -6.21 9.79 31.66
C PHE A 269 -5.95 10.04 33.13
N GLU A 270 -6.38 9.12 33.99
CA GLU A 270 -6.20 9.24 35.45
C GLU A 270 -5.45 8.04 36.00
N GLN A 271 -4.41 8.30 36.79
CA GLN A 271 -3.66 7.26 37.51
C GLN A 271 -4.36 6.86 38.81
N ALA A 272 -3.96 5.72 39.38
CA ALA A 272 -4.56 5.21 40.63
C ALA A 272 -4.43 6.18 41.83
N ASP A 273 -3.45 7.07 41.81
CA ASP A 273 -3.23 8.11 42.82
C ASP A 273 -3.99 9.42 42.56
N GLY A 274 -4.83 9.44 41.51
CA GLY A 274 -5.63 10.59 41.11
C GLY A 274 -4.88 11.62 40.26
N VAL A 275 -3.60 11.39 39.94
CA VAL A 275 -2.85 12.26 39.04
C VAL A 275 -3.39 12.09 37.62
N LYS A 276 -3.61 13.21 36.95
CA LYS A 276 -4.11 13.24 35.57
C LYS A 276 -3.02 13.72 34.63
N PRO A 277 -2.22 12.80 34.05
CA PRO A 277 -1.20 13.18 33.06
C PRO A 277 -1.78 13.79 31.80
N ILE A 278 -3.06 13.50 31.50
CA ILE A 278 -3.83 14.14 30.43
C ILE A 278 -5.20 14.53 31.00
N ASP A 279 -5.55 15.81 30.91
CA ASP A 279 -6.89 16.38 31.13
C ASP A 279 -7.04 17.53 30.13
N ILE A 280 -7.56 17.23 28.96
CA ILE A 280 -7.60 18.16 27.84
C ILE A 280 -8.97 18.19 27.21
N LYS A 281 -9.42 19.37 26.76
CA LYS A 281 -10.62 19.45 25.94
C LYS A 281 -10.35 18.91 24.53
N LEU A 282 -11.27 18.12 24.01
CA LEU A 282 -11.17 17.53 22.67
C LEU A 282 -11.05 18.57 21.55
N GLU A 283 -11.60 19.78 21.74
CA GLU A 283 -11.43 20.89 20.80
C GLU A 283 -9.94 21.26 20.55
N TYR A 284 -9.05 21.00 21.51
CA TYR A 284 -7.62 21.25 21.35
C TYR A 284 -6.89 20.11 20.60
N MET A 285 -7.49 18.93 20.57
CA MET A 285 -6.97 17.78 19.82
C MET A 285 -7.53 17.72 18.40
N PHE A 286 -8.85 17.89 18.27
CA PHE A 286 -9.60 17.73 17.01
C PHE A 286 -10.15 19.05 16.46
N GLY A 287 -9.83 20.17 17.10
CA GLY A 287 -10.20 21.49 16.61
C GLY A 287 -9.54 21.80 15.26
N LYS A 288 -9.95 22.88 14.65
CA LYS A 288 -9.38 23.30 13.36
C LYS A 288 -7.94 23.78 13.57
N PRO A 289 -6.91 23.01 13.18
CA PRO A 289 -5.54 23.50 13.22
C PRO A 289 -5.40 24.70 12.27
N PRO A 290 -4.42 25.59 12.50
CA PRO A 290 -4.08 26.63 11.53
C PRO A 290 -3.86 25.99 10.15
N ARG A 291 -4.41 26.62 9.11
CA ARG A 291 -4.16 26.15 7.75
C ARG A 291 -2.65 26.15 7.47
N THR A 292 -2.12 24.99 7.10
CA THR A 292 -0.79 24.93 6.52
C THR A 292 -0.88 25.48 5.10
N VAL A 293 -0.15 26.56 4.83
CA VAL A 293 -0.04 27.13 3.48
C VAL A 293 1.32 26.73 2.94
N MET A 294 1.31 25.91 1.91
CA MET A 294 2.51 25.55 1.17
C MET A 294 2.62 26.53 0.00
N THR A 295 3.64 27.38 0.05
CA THR A 295 3.90 28.37 -0.99
C THR A 295 5.14 27.97 -1.77
N ASP A 296 4.97 27.71 -3.05
CA ASP A 296 6.05 27.30 -3.94
C ASP A 296 5.82 27.86 -5.35
N HIS A 297 6.72 27.60 -6.26
CA HIS A 297 6.65 28.05 -7.63
C HIS A 297 7.03 26.91 -8.60
N THR A 298 6.54 27.00 -9.81
CA THR A 298 6.90 26.04 -10.85
C THR A 298 8.34 26.25 -11.28
N VAL A 299 9.16 25.22 -11.14
CA VAL A 299 10.51 25.16 -11.68
C VAL A 299 10.45 24.45 -13.03
N THR A 300 10.91 25.12 -14.08
CA THR A 300 11.01 24.50 -15.41
C THR A 300 12.38 23.86 -15.56
N GLU A 301 12.41 22.54 -15.69
CA GLU A 301 13.61 21.77 -15.95
C GLU A 301 13.67 21.34 -17.43
N SER A 302 14.87 21.15 -17.93
CA SER A 302 15.11 20.72 -19.31
C SER A 302 15.67 19.30 -19.30
N TYR A 303 15.03 18.43 -20.05
CA TYR A 303 15.44 17.03 -20.20
C TYR A 303 15.92 16.75 -21.61
N GLN A 304 16.85 15.80 -21.75
CA GLN A 304 17.39 15.41 -23.03
C GLN A 304 16.63 14.21 -23.61
N PRO A 305 16.48 14.12 -24.94
CA PRO A 305 15.84 12.95 -25.56
C PRO A 305 16.64 11.67 -25.28
N VAL A 306 15.95 10.55 -25.30
CA VAL A 306 16.59 9.23 -25.23
C VAL A 306 17.25 8.94 -26.57
N VAL A 307 18.58 8.89 -26.59
CA VAL A 307 19.37 8.56 -27.77
C VAL A 307 19.95 7.17 -27.60
N TYR A 308 19.78 6.33 -28.61
CA TYR A 308 20.27 4.96 -28.66
C TYR A 308 20.82 4.60 -30.02
N LYS A 309 21.55 3.47 -30.10
CA LYS A 309 22.10 2.93 -31.34
C LYS A 309 21.38 1.63 -31.69
N GLU A 310 20.83 1.55 -32.88
CA GLU A 310 20.12 0.34 -33.34
C GLU A 310 21.00 -0.92 -33.33
N SER A 311 22.30 -0.77 -33.55
CA SER A 311 23.26 -1.88 -33.50
C SER A 311 23.43 -2.49 -32.10
N GLU A 312 22.98 -1.81 -31.04
CA GLU A 312 23.10 -2.22 -29.64
C GLU A 312 21.77 -2.69 -29.03
N LEU A 313 20.70 -2.80 -29.82
CA LEU A 313 19.35 -3.14 -29.32
C LEU A 313 19.30 -4.44 -28.51
N HIS A 314 20.07 -5.45 -28.91
CA HIS A 314 20.14 -6.71 -28.18
C HIS A 314 20.74 -6.52 -26.78
N HIS A 315 21.82 -5.77 -26.67
CA HIS A 315 22.43 -5.43 -25.39
C HIS A 315 21.50 -4.61 -24.50
N TYR A 316 20.78 -3.65 -25.07
CA TYR A 316 19.78 -2.87 -24.33
C TYR A 316 18.63 -3.74 -23.82
N LEU A 317 18.16 -4.70 -24.62
CA LEU A 317 17.15 -5.65 -24.20
C LEU A 317 17.63 -6.50 -23.00
N GLU A 318 18.87 -7.02 -23.07
CA GLU A 318 19.47 -7.75 -21.96
C GLU A 318 19.53 -6.91 -20.67
N ASN A 319 19.87 -5.63 -20.78
CA ASN A 319 19.91 -4.71 -19.64
C ASN A 319 18.50 -4.44 -19.07
N VAL A 320 17.50 -4.21 -19.91
CA VAL A 320 16.11 -3.99 -19.48
C VAL A 320 15.57 -5.21 -18.75
N LEU A 321 15.81 -6.42 -19.27
CA LEU A 321 15.35 -7.68 -18.66
C LEU A 321 16.01 -7.97 -17.30
N GLN A 322 17.07 -7.27 -16.92
CA GLN A 322 17.76 -7.41 -15.63
C GLN A 322 17.37 -6.35 -14.60
N LEU A 323 16.59 -5.31 -14.97
CA LEU A 323 16.07 -4.35 -14.00
C LEU A 323 15.13 -5.03 -13.01
N GLU A 324 15.21 -4.70 -11.72
CA GLU A 324 14.40 -5.33 -10.68
C GLU A 324 12.88 -5.18 -10.92
N ALA A 325 12.46 -4.09 -11.57
CA ALA A 325 11.04 -3.90 -11.92
C ALA A 325 10.58 -4.89 -13.02
N VAL A 326 11.50 -5.38 -13.86
CA VAL A 326 11.21 -6.27 -15.01
C VAL A 326 11.56 -7.72 -14.71
N ALA A 327 12.73 -7.97 -14.15
CA ALA A 327 13.29 -9.30 -13.91
C ALA A 327 12.43 -10.16 -12.98
N CYS A 328 12.61 -11.48 -13.06
CA CYS A 328 12.01 -12.43 -12.13
C CYS A 328 12.42 -12.12 -10.69
N LYS A 329 11.44 -12.06 -9.81
CA LYS A 329 11.59 -11.66 -8.41
C LYS A 329 11.67 -12.85 -7.43
N ASP A 330 12.05 -14.02 -7.90
CA ASP A 330 12.11 -15.26 -7.10
C ASP A 330 13.00 -15.13 -5.86
N TRP A 331 14.04 -14.32 -5.93
CA TRP A 331 14.93 -14.05 -4.81
C TRP A 331 14.28 -13.21 -3.68
N LEU A 332 13.16 -12.52 -3.98
CA LEU A 332 12.34 -11.77 -3.02
C LEU A 332 11.07 -12.52 -2.65
N THR A 333 10.39 -13.06 -3.67
CA THR A 333 9.08 -13.69 -3.47
C THR A 333 9.26 -15.10 -2.94
N ASN A 334 8.79 -15.32 -1.72
CA ASN A 334 8.71 -16.67 -1.18
C ASN A 334 7.52 -17.41 -1.82
N LYS A 335 7.81 -18.47 -2.56
CA LYS A 335 6.77 -19.29 -3.20
C LYS A 335 5.95 -20.14 -2.21
N VAL A 336 6.38 -20.25 -0.96
CA VAL A 336 5.77 -21.13 0.05
C VAL A 336 4.45 -20.57 0.59
N ASP A 337 4.38 -19.28 0.85
CA ASP A 337 3.24 -18.66 1.57
C ASP A 337 2.15 -18.08 0.65
N ARG A 338 2.09 -18.49 -0.60
CA ARG A 338 1.19 -17.93 -1.61
C ARG A 338 -0.29 -18.35 -1.51
N SER A 339 -0.59 -19.38 -0.74
CA SER A 339 -1.91 -20.02 -0.72
C SER A 339 -2.57 -19.98 0.65
N VAL A 340 -2.16 -19.07 1.52
CA VAL A 340 -2.74 -18.88 2.85
C VAL A 340 -4.26 -18.69 2.72
N THR A 341 -5.03 -19.33 3.58
CA THR A 341 -6.50 -19.47 3.58
C THR A 341 -7.10 -20.42 2.54
N GLY A 342 -6.41 -20.74 1.46
CA GLY A 342 -6.95 -21.57 0.38
C GLY A 342 -8.05 -20.91 -0.47
N LYS A 343 -8.25 -19.58 -0.37
CA LYS A 343 -9.23 -18.81 -1.14
C LYS A 343 -8.62 -18.01 -2.30
N ILE A 344 -7.33 -18.20 -2.57
CA ILE A 344 -6.65 -17.47 -3.66
C ILE A 344 -7.20 -17.93 -5.00
N ALA A 345 -7.79 -17.01 -5.76
CA ALA A 345 -8.31 -17.25 -7.10
C ALA A 345 -7.26 -16.93 -8.19
N ARG A 346 -6.45 -15.89 -7.96
CA ARG A 346 -5.32 -15.52 -8.80
C ARG A 346 -4.16 -15.10 -7.91
N GLN A 347 -3.04 -15.77 -8.06
CA GLN A 347 -1.79 -15.47 -7.35
C GLN A 347 -0.72 -14.93 -8.32
N GLN A 348 0.38 -14.45 -7.79
CA GLN A 348 1.50 -13.90 -8.57
C GLN A 348 2.09 -14.91 -9.56
N CYS A 349 2.32 -16.15 -9.14
CA CYS A 349 2.95 -17.17 -9.96
C CYS A 349 1.92 -17.87 -10.87
N GLN A 350 2.26 -17.96 -12.15
CA GLN A 350 1.41 -18.46 -13.21
C GLN A 350 2.13 -19.52 -14.04
N GLY A 351 1.31 -20.32 -14.76
CA GLY A 351 1.77 -21.28 -15.74
C GLY A 351 2.47 -22.50 -15.15
N GLU A 352 3.00 -23.32 -16.03
CA GLU A 352 3.63 -24.59 -15.72
C GLU A 352 4.88 -24.44 -14.87
N LEU A 353 5.71 -23.41 -15.15
CA LEU A 353 6.92 -23.10 -14.43
C LEU A 353 6.70 -22.28 -13.15
N GLN A 354 5.46 -21.81 -12.90
CA GLN A 354 5.12 -21.01 -11.72
C GLN A 354 5.98 -19.75 -11.55
N LEU A 355 6.04 -18.92 -12.60
CA LEU A 355 6.74 -17.66 -12.61
C LEU A 355 5.82 -16.50 -12.17
N PRO A 356 6.35 -15.45 -11.50
CA PRO A 356 5.56 -14.32 -11.00
C PRO A 356 5.19 -13.33 -12.13
N LEU A 357 4.21 -13.68 -12.94
CA LEU A 357 3.81 -12.99 -14.17
C LEU A 357 2.41 -12.35 -14.09
N SER A 358 1.70 -12.49 -12.99
CA SER A 358 0.31 -12.03 -12.92
C SER A 358 0.21 -10.52 -12.74
N ASP A 359 -0.63 -9.86 -13.55
CA ASP A 359 -0.91 -8.42 -13.49
C ASP A 359 -1.70 -8.04 -12.23
N LEU A 360 -2.52 -8.96 -11.74
CA LEU A 360 -3.41 -8.75 -10.62
C LEU A 360 -3.38 -9.91 -9.62
N GLY A 361 -3.83 -9.64 -8.41
CA GLY A 361 -4.19 -10.66 -7.44
C GLY A 361 -5.70 -10.73 -7.26
N ALA A 362 -6.23 -11.93 -6.99
CA ALA A 362 -7.64 -12.11 -6.67
C ALA A 362 -7.89 -13.20 -5.64
N VAL A 363 -8.90 -12.97 -4.79
CA VAL A 363 -9.35 -13.92 -3.77
C VAL A 363 -10.84 -14.18 -3.91
N ALA A 364 -11.26 -15.41 -3.63
CA ALA A 364 -12.67 -15.76 -3.52
C ALA A 364 -13.24 -15.25 -2.18
N LEU A 365 -14.49 -14.83 -2.16
CA LEU A 365 -15.17 -14.45 -0.91
C LEU A 365 -15.46 -15.68 -0.04
N ASP A 366 -15.79 -16.79 -0.64
CA ASP A 366 -16.07 -18.05 0.05
C ASP A 366 -15.53 -19.28 -0.72
N TYR A 367 -15.75 -20.49 -0.18
CA TYR A 367 -15.28 -21.74 -0.79
C TYR A 367 -16.26 -22.38 -1.78
N ARG A 368 -17.42 -21.80 -2.02
CA ARG A 368 -18.50 -22.39 -2.82
C ARG A 368 -18.93 -21.50 -3.98
N GLY A 369 -18.91 -20.20 -3.76
CA GLY A 369 -19.34 -19.19 -4.71
C GLY A 369 -18.33 -18.95 -5.83
N LYS A 370 -18.65 -17.98 -6.66
CA LYS A 370 -17.82 -17.51 -7.76
C LYS A 370 -17.36 -16.07 -7.58
N ALA A 371 -18.01 -15.33 -6.67
CA ALA A 371 -17.66 -13.95 -6.38
C ALA A 371 -16.29 -13.86 -5.71
N GLY A 372 -15.57 -12.81 -6.03
CA GLY A 372 -14.26 -12.53 -5.49
C GLY A 372 -13.98 -11.04 -5.42
N ILE A 373 -12.75 -10.73 -5.02
CA ILE A 373 -12.18 -9.38 -5.07
C ILE A 373 -10.87 -9.47 -5.83
N ALA A 374 -10.67 -8.57 -6.80
CA ALA A 374 -9.39 -8.37 -7.47
C ALA A 374 -8.71 -7.10 -6.97
N THR A 375 -7.39 -7.10 -6.99
CA THR A 375 -6.58 -5.91 -6.70
C THR A 375 -5.35 -5.86 -7.61
N SER A 376 -4.92 -4.66 -7.93
CA SER A 376 -3.73 -4.38 -8.72
C SER A 376 -3.02 -3.11 -8.22
N ILE A 377 -1.82 -2.89 -8.72
CA ILE A 377 -0.96 -1.76 -8.34
C ILE A 377 -0.53 -1.02 -9.60
N GLY A 378 -0.44 0.31 -9.52
CA GLY A 378 0.14 1.14 -10.58
C GLY A 378 0.99 2.26 -9.99
N HIS A 379 2.08 2.58 -10.68
CA HIS A 379 2.96 3.72 -10.37
C HIS A 379 3.82 4.08 -11.59
N ALA A 380 4.19 5.34 -11.73
CA ALA A 380 5.03 5.83 -12.81
C ALA A 380 5.95 6.98 -12.35
N PRO A 381 6.82 6.78 -11.35
CA PRO A 381 7.62 7.87 -10.80
C PRO A 381 8.67 8.43 -11.78
N GLN A 382 9.23 7.61 -12.67
CA GLN A 382 10.16 8.09 -13.69
C GLN A 382 9.47 9.03 -14.69
N VAL A 383 8.22 8.74 -15.08
CA VAL A 383 7.38 9.64 -15.88
C VAL A 383 7.08 10.91 -15.09
N ALA A 384 6.74 10.79 -13.81
CA ALA A 384 6.46 11.94 -12.94
C ALA A 384 7.65 12.87 -12.75
N MET A 385 8.89 12.36 -12.81
CA MET A 385 10.11 13.22 -12.77
C MET A 385 10.13 14.21 -13.92
N VAL A 386 9.69 13.81 -15.11
CA VAL A 386 9.64 14.67 -16.31
C VAL A 386 8.37 15.51 -16.30
N ASP A 387 7.22 14.87 -16.11
CA ASP A 387 5.90 15.50 -16.07
C ASP A 387 5.05 14.89 -14.94
N PRO A 388 4.82 15.64 -13.85
CA PRO A 388 4.07 15.14 -12.69
C PRO A 388 2.59 14.83 -13.01
N ALA A 389 1.97 15.55 -13.95
CA ALA A 389 0.61 15.28 -14.39
C ALA A 389 0.55 13.94 -15.15
N ALA A 390 1.42 13.75 -16.14
CA ALA A 390 1.50 12.51 -16.88
C ALA A 390 1.82 11.31 -15.97
N GLY A 391 2.74 11.47 -15.01
CA GLY A 391 3.09 10.42 -14.06
C GLY A 391 1.93 9.95 -13.20
N SER A 392 1.08 10.87 -12.74
CA SER A 392 -0.11 10.53 -11.96
C SER A 392 -1.19 9.84 -12.80
N VAL A 393 -1.43 10.33 -14.01
CA VAL A 393 -2.36 9.69 -14.96
C VAL A 393 -1.89 8.28 -15.30
N MET A 394 -0.60 8.10 -15.59
CA MET A 394 -0.02 6.80 -15.90
C MET A 394 -0.05 5.84 -14.71
N ALA A 395 0.10 6.32 -13.49
CA ALA A 395 -0.04 5.48 -12.29
C ALA A 395 -1.46 4.91 -12.14
N ILE A 396 -2.49 5.72 -12.43
CA ILE A 396 -3.88 5.25 -12.45
C ILE A 396 -4.08 4.28 -13.63
N ALA A 397 -3.64 4.64 -14.84
CA ALA A 397 -3.77 3.81 -16.03
C ALA A 397 -3.13 2.43 -15.83
N GLU A 398 -1.91 2.37 -15.28
CA GLU A 398 -1.20 1.12 -14.96
C GLU A 398 -2.01 0.24 -14.01
N SER A 399 -2.59 0.80 -12.95
CA SER A 399 -3.42 0.01 -12.04
C SER A 399 -4.67 -0.54 -12.74
N LEU A 400 -5.24 0.20 -13.69
CA LEU A 400 -6.43 -0.19 -14.43
C LEU A 400 -6.15 -1.21 -15.53
N THR A 401 -5.04 -1.07 -16.29
CA THR A 401 -4.65 -2.06 -17.30
C THR A 401 -4.26 -3.40 -16.66
N ASN A 402 -3.73 -3.38 -15.44
CA ASN A 402 -3.48 -4.57 -14.65
C ASN A 402 -4.78 -5.28 -14.22
N ILE A 403 -5.76 -4.54 -13.67
CA ILE A 403 -7.00 -5.16 -13.14
C ILE A 403 -7.98 -5.57 -14.23
N VAL A 404 -7.85 -5.06 -15.45
CA VAL A 404 -8.79 -5.29 -16.55
C VAL A 404 -9.02 -6.76 -16.89
N PHE A 405 -8.06 -7.62 -16.56
CA PHE A 405 -8.12 -9.07 -16.82
C PHE A 405 -9.00 -9.85 -15.83
N ALA A 406 -9.57 -9.20 -14.82
CA ALA A 406 -10.62 -9.78 -13.97
C ALA A 406 -12.01 -9.37 -14.48
N PRO A 407 -13.01 -10.26 -14.53
CA PRO A 407 -14.39 -9.89 -14.87
C PRO A 407 -15.03 -9.12 -13.70
N LEU A 408 -15.05 -7.81 -13.80
CA LEU A 408 -15.56 -6.91 -12.76
C LEU A 408 -17.08 -6.80 -12.81
N THR A 409 -17.75 -6.68 -11.66
CA THR A 409 -19.21 -6.70 -11.54
C THR A 409 -19.88 -5.62 -12.38
N ASP A 410 -19.41 -4.37 -12.27
CA ASP A 410 -19.91 -3.21 -13.02
C ASP A 410 -18.80 -2.58 -13.89
N LYS A 411 -17.91 -3.43 -14.44
CA LYS A 411 -16.80 -3.04 -15.30
C LYS A 411 -15.95 -1.94 -14.63
N LEU A 412 -15.55 -0.90 -15.38
CA LEU A 412 -14.70 0.18 -14.85
C LEU A 412 -15.36 0.93 -13.68
N GLU A 413 -16.67 1.12 -13.70
CA GLU A 413 -17.40 1.87 -12.67
C GLU A 413 -17.32 1.24 -11.27
N SER A 414 -17.08 -0.08 -11.20
CA SER A 414 -16.90 -0.78 -9.91
C SER A 414 -15.52 -0.64 -9.30
N VAL A 415 -14.56 -0.03 -10.01
CA VAL A 415 -13.20 0.13 -9.49
C VAL A 415 -13.11 1.28 -8.50
N SER A 416 -12.56 1.00 -7.33
CA SER A 416 -12.22 1.99 -6.31
C SER A 416 -10.71 2.04 -6.12
N LEU A 417 -10.17 3.25 -6.02
CA LEU A 417 -8.73 3.48 -5.93
C LEU A 417 -8.32 3.94 -4.53
N SER A 418 -7.10 3.59 -4.13
CA SER A 418 -6.38 4.23 -3.04
C SER A 418 -5.12 4.89 -3.58
N ALA A 419 -4.90 6.17 -3.29
CA ALA A 419 -3.76 6.92 -3.76
C ALA A 419 -2.80 7.23 -2.60
N ASN A 420 -1.56 6.73 -2.69
CA ASN A 420 -0.54 6.95 -1.67
C ASN A 420 0.59 7.80 -2.24
N TRP A 421 0.74 9.01 -1.66
CA TRP A 421 1.66 10.04 -2.14
C TRP A 421 2.93 10.05 -1.32
N MET A 422 4.07 9.76 -1.92
CA MET A 422 5.40 9.88 -1.34
C MET A 422 6.16 10.95 -2.12
N TRP A 423 6.28 12.16 -1.53
CA TRP A 423 6.74 13.33 -2.25
C TRP A 423 7.81 14.11 -1.47
N PRO A 424 8.85 14.63 -2.14
CA PRO A 424 9.94 15.35 -1.47
C PRO A 424 9.64 16.87 -1.33
N CYS A 425 8.51 17.23 -0.74
CA CYS A 425 7.95 18.60 -0.70
C CYS A 425 8.83 19.68 -0.10
N ARG A 426 9.90 19.34 0.61
CA ARG A 426 10.83 20.34 1.19
C ARG A 426 11.93 20.77 0.22
N ASN A 427 11.82 20.40 -1.06
CA ASN A 427 12.72 20.79 -2.12
C ASN A 427 12.02 21.79 -3.03
N GLU A 428 12.77 22.73 -3.59
CA GLU A 428 12.26 23.79 -4.45
C GLU A 428 11.48 23.24 -5.65
N GLY A 429 10.28 23.76 -5.90
CA GLY A 429 9.37 23.36 -6.97
C GLY A 429 8.56 22.09 -6.70
N GLU A 430 8.86 21.31 -5.65
CA GLU A 430 8.22 20.02 -5.44
C GLU A 430 6.78 20.12 -4.89
N ASP A 431 6.44 21.16 -4.15
CA ASP A 431 5.06 21.41 -3.72
C ASP A 431 4.17 21.77 -4.93
N ALA A 432 4.68 22.57 -5.86
CA ALA A 432 3.97 22.89 -7.11
C ALA A 432 3.78 21.64 -7.99
N ARG A 433 4.79 20.78 -8.05
CA ARG A 433 4.72 19.50 -8.78
C ARG A 433 3.70 18.54 -8.16
N LEU A 434 3.66 18.44 -6.82
CA LEU A 434 2.64 17.65 -6.12
C LEU A 434 1.24 18.16 -6.43
N TYR A 435 1.01 19.48 -6.37
CA TYR A 435 -0.30 20.06 -6.70
C TYR A 435 -0.74 19.68 -8.12
N THR A 436 0.16 19.81 -9.10
CA THR A 436 -0.10 19.43 -10.49
C THR A 436 -0.42 17.95 -10.63
N ALA A 437 0.33 17.09 -9.93
CA ALA A 437 0.12 15.65 -9.93
C ALA A 437 -1.25 15.25 -9.35
N VAL A 438 -1.62 15.84 -8.20
CA VAL A 438 -2.92 15.59 -7.55
C VAL A 438 -4.08 16.07 -8.40
N GLN A 439 -3.96 17.25 -9.00
CA GLN A 439 -4.98 17.80 -9.90
C GLN A 439 -5.22 16.86 -11.09
N ALA A 440 -4.15 16.42 -11.76
CA ALA A 440 -4.26 15.54 -12.92
C ALA A 440 -4.86 14.16 -12.55
N ALA A 441 -4.46 13.59 -11.40
CA ALA A 441 -5.05 12.35 -10.89
C ALA A 441 -6.56 12.48 -10.63
N SER A 442 -6.96 13.59 -10.00
CA SER A 442 -8.36 13.90 -9.72
C SER A 442 -9.18 14.06 -11.01
N ASP A 443 -8.70 14.87 -11.94
CA ASP A 443 -9.38 15.14 -13.20
C ASP A 443 -9.53 13.85 -14.03
N PHE A 444 -8.51 13.02 -14.09
CA PHE A 444 -8.56 11.74 -14.80
C PHE A 444 -9.54 10.76 -14.15
N ALA A 445 -9.49 10.59 -12.83
CA ALA A 445 -10.43 9.71 -12.10
C ALA A 445 -11.88 10.17 -12.28
N CYS A 446 -12.15 11.49 -12.20
CA CYS A 446 -13.47 12.07 -12.46
C CYS A 446 -13.94 11.80 -13.90
N SER A 447 -13.06 11.94 -14.88
CA SER A 447 -13.38 11.67 -16.29
C SER A 447 -13.69 10.20 -16.56
N LEU A 448 -13.08 9.28 -15.81
CA LEU A 448 -13.37 7.86 -15.87
C LEU A 448 -14.63 7.45 -15.08
N GLY A 449 -15.16 8.32 -14.21
CA GLY A 449 -16.29 8.02 -13.34
C GLY A 449 -15.96 7.12 -12.15
N ILE A 450 -14.69 7.06 -11.73
CA ILE A 450 -14.22 6.25 -10.60
C ILE A 450 -13.77 7.12 -9.42
N ASN A 451 -13.69 6.53 -8.23
CA ASN A 451 -13.40 7.27 -7.01
C ASN A 451 -12.01 6.97 -6.43
N ILE A 452 -11.50 7.92 -5.65
CA ILE A 452 -10.30 7.77 -4.82
C ILE A 452 -10.68 8.13 -3.37
N PRO A 453 -11.39 7.24 -2.65
CA PRO A 453 -11.93 7.56 -1.32
C PRO A 453 -10.91 7.57 -0.21
N THR A 454 -9.74 7.00 -0.43
CA THR A 454 -8.72 6.80 0.59
C THR A 454 -7.31 6.95 0.02
N GLY A 455 -6.39 7.20 0.90
CA GLY A 455 -4.99 7.33 0.58
C GLY A 455 -4.18 7.78 1.80
N LYS A 456 -2.91 8.02 1.56
CA LYS A 456 -1.96 8.50 2.57
C LYS A 456 -0.90 9.36 1.91
N ASP A 457 -0.24 10.21 2.68
CA ASP A 457 0.91 10.97 2.22
C ASP A 457 2.15 10.80 3.11
N SER A 458 3.32 11.02 2.53
CA SER A 458 4.60 11.19 3.19
C SER A 458 5.38 12.26 2.42
N LEU A 459 5.38 13.49 2.94
CA LEU A 459 5.87 14.66 2.19
C LEU A 459 7.34 15.03 2.49
N SER A 460 8.08 14.15 3.15
CA SER A 460 9.48 14.38 3.53
C SER A 460 10.43 13.34 2.89
N MET A 461 10.25 13.06 1.60
CA MET A 461 10.97 11.99 0.89
C MET A 461 12.39 12.42 0.47
N THR A 462 13.23 12.74 1.46
CA THR A 462 14.63 13.12 1.28
C THR A 462 15.50 12.44 2.33
N GLN A 463 16.61 11.84 1.89
CA GLN A 463 17.65 11.30 2.77
C GLN A 463 18.80 12.30 2.87
N LYS A 464 19.26 12.60 4.09
CA LYS A 464 20.41 13.47 4.35
C LYS A 464 21.66 12.67 4.74
N TYR A 465 22.79 13.10 4.25
CA TYR A 465 24.13 12.59 4.54
C TYR A 465 25.08 13.76 4.86
N GLY A 466 24.93 14.33 6.07
CA GLY A 466 25.60 15.58 6.41
C GLY A 466 25.09 16.74 5.56
N ASP A 467 25.97 17.35 4.77
CA ASP A 467 25.62 18.45 3.85
C ASP A 467 25.08 17.96 2.49
N ASP A 468 25.21 16.67 2.19
CA ASP A 468 24.68 16.06 0.96
C ASP A 468 23.28 15.52 1.16
N LYS A 469 22.51 15.45 0.08
CA LYS A 469 21.15 14.90 0.11
C LYS A 469 20.85 14.09 -1.14
N VAL A 470 20.01 13.07 -0.96
CA VAL A 470 19.42 12.28 -2.04
C VAL A 470 17.89 12.44 -1.96
N ILE A 471 17.29 12.81 -3.06
CA ILE A 471 15.86 13.13 -3.18
C ILE A 471 15.16 11.93 -3.78
N ALA A 472 14.11 11.41 -3.16
CA ALA A 472 13.29 10.40 -3.80
C ALA A 472 12.48 11.03 -4.95
N PRO A 473 12.29 10.34 -6.08
CA PRO A 473 11.33 10.79 -7.08
C PRO A 473 9.94 10.99 -6.48
N GLY A 474 9.25 12.09 -6.85
CA GLY A 474 7.86 12.29 -6.48
C GLY A 474 7.02 11.11 -7.00
N THR A 475 6.39 10.39 -6.10
CA THR A 475 5.75 9.10 -6.38
C THR A 475 4.33 9.08 -5.89
N VAL A 476 3.39 8.68 -6.75
CA VAL A 476 2.07 8.19 -6.33
C VAL A 476 1.99 6.70 -6.62
N ILE A 477 1.53 5.94 -5.63
CA ILE A 477 1.20 4.53 -5.79
C ILE A 477 -0.31 4.39 -5.72
N ILE A 478 -0.88 3.87 -6.79
CA ILE A 478 -2.31 3.61 -6.91
C ILE A 478 -2.56 2.12 -6.66
N SER A 479 -3.45 1.82 -5.73
CA SER A 479 -3.99 0.49 -5.54
C SER A 479 -5.42 0.48 -6.03
N ALA A 480 -5.73 -0.35 -7.02
CA ALA A 480 -7.10 -0.56 -7.49
C ALA A 480 -7.70 -1.80 -6.81
N GLY A 481 -8.99 -1.73 -6.52
CA GLY A 481 -9.76 -2.86 -5.99
C GLY A 481 -11.16 -2.87 -6.56
N ALA A 482 -11.66 -4.06 -6.89
CA ALA A 482 -13.01 -4.23 -7.42
C ALA A 482 -13.57 -5.63 -7.14
N GLU A 483 -14.90 -5.73 -7.09
CA GLU A 483 -15.59 -7.01 -6.99
C GLU A 483 -15.53 -7.77 -8.33
N VAL A 484 -15.25 -9.06 -8.23
CA VAL A 484 -15.17 -10.00 -9.37
C VAL A 484 -16.43 -10.85 -9.41
N SER A 485 -17.13 -10.83 -10.54
CA SER A 485 -18.38 -11.57 -10.75
C SER A 485 -18.19 -13.09 -10.83
N ASP A 486 -17.11 -13.54 -11.46
CA ASP A 486 -16.75 -14.97 -11.58
C ASP A 486 -15.24 -15.16 -11.61
N ILE A 487 -14.67 -15.60 -10.48
CA ILE A 487 -13.23 -15.86 -10.32
C ILE A 487 -12.67 -16.90 -11.32
N LYS A 488 -13.53 -17.71 -11.94
CA LYS A 488 -13.12 -18.71 -12.94
C LYS A 488 -12.96 -18.14 -14.34
N LYS A 489 -13.33 -16.86 -14.54
CA LYS A 489 -13.17 -16.16 -15.81
C LYS A 489 -11.96 -15.20 -15.80
N ILE A 490 -11.23 -15.11 -14.69
CA ILE A 490 -10.02 -14.27 -14.61
C ILE A 490 -9.01 -14.76 -15.65
N VAL A 491 -8.58 -13.86 -16.53
CA VAL A 491 -7.63 -14.15 -17.60
C VAL A 491 -6.21 -14.25 -17.05
N SER A 492 -5.42 -15.17 -17.58
CA SER A 492 -4.01 -15.38 -17.22
C SER A 492 -3.10 -14.75 -18.28
N PRO A 493 -1.89 -14.27 -17.93
CA PRO A 493 -0.91 -13.86 -18.93
C PRO A 493 -0.30 -15.05 -19.71
N VAL A 494 -0.50 -16.29 -19.26
CA VAL A 494 0.10 -17.48 -19.87
C VAL A 494 -0.53 -17.75 -21.24
N LEU A 495 0.28 -17.72 -22.28
CA LEU A 495 -0.14 -17.92 -23.65
C LEU A 495 -0.79 -19.30 -23.84
N ALA A 496 -1.97 -19.31 -24.44
CA ALA A 496 -2.63 -20.57 -24.82
C ALA A 496 -1.86 -21.24 -25.98
N GLN A 497 -1.58 -22.54 -25.84
CA GLN A 497 -0.88 -23.32 -26.87
C GLN A 497 -1.84 -23.76 -27.97
N ASP A 498 -2.48 -22.81 -28.67
CA ASP A 498 -3.37 -23.04 -29.80
C ASP A 498 -2.92 -22.21 -30.99
N LYS A 499 -2.54 -22.89 -32.08
CA LYS A 499 -2.05 -22.26 -33.32
C LYS A 499 -3.11 -21.46 -34.08
N ASN A 500 -4.38 -21.53 -33.69
CA ASN A 500 -5.47 -20.77 -34.31
C ASN A 500 -5.81 -19.49 -33.52
N THR A 501 -4.94 -19.05 -32.63
CA THR A 501 -5.11 -17.82 -31.88
C THR A 501 -4.40 -16.63 -32.56
N TYR A 502 -4.90 -15.43 -32.28
CA TYR A 502 -4.34 -14.18 -32.76
C TYR A 502 -3.95 -13.32 -31.56
N ILE A 503 -2.85 -12.57 -31.68
CA ILE A 503 -2.43 -11.58 -30.70
C ILE A 503 -2.96 -10.23 -31.16
N TYR A 504 -3.66 -9.55 -30.25
CA TYR A 504 -4.15 -8.21 -30.45
C TYR A 504 -3.41 -7.26 -29.49
N TYR A 505 -2.86 -6.20 -30.06
CA TYR A 505 -2.42 -5.05 -29.30
C TYR A 505 -3.56 -4.06 -29.14
N ILE A 506 -3.87 -3.70 -27.90
CA ILE A 506 -4.92 -2.73 -27.56
C ILE A 506 -4.25 -1.52 -26.94
N ASP A 507 -4.26 -0.41 -27.64
CA ASP A 507 -3.79 0.88 -27.10
C ASP A 507 -4.92 1.53 -26.28
N PHE A 508 -4.69 1.74 -24.99
CA PHE A 508 -5.60 2.44 -24.10
C PHE A 508 -5.30 3.94 -24.05
N SER A 509 -4.12 4.38 -24.50
CA SER A 509 -3.63 5.72 -24.26
C SER A 509 -4.14 6.77 -25.24
N PHE A 510 -4.43 6.37 -26.48
CA PHE A 510 -4.67 7.27 -27.61
C PHE A 510 -3.53 8.29 -27.81
N ASP A 511 -2.31 7.91 -27.42
CA ASP A 511 -1.10 8.73 -27.53
C ASP A 511 -0.06 8.08 -28.48
N THR A 512 0.95 8.83 -28.86
CA THR A 512 2.10 8.31 -29.58
C THR A 512 3.07 7.58 -28.66
N LEU A 513 3.81 6.61 -29.18
CA LEU A 513 4.85 5.90 -28.44
C LEU A 513 5.98 6.85 -28.03
N LYS A 514 6.36 6.82 -26.75
CA LYS A 514 7.39 7.68 -26.16
C LYS A 514 8.29 6.87 -25.24
N LEU A 515 9.56 7.25 -25.18
CA LEU A 515 10.59 6.52 -24.42
C LEU A 515 10.91 7.16 -23.06
N GLY A 516 10.45 8.40 -22.83
CA GLY A 516 10.73 9.08 -21.56
C GLY A 516 10.07 8.38 -20.36
N GLY A 517 10.81 8.26 -19.25
CA GLY A 517 10.36 7.56 -18.04
C GLY A 517 10.26 6.04 -18.17
N SER A 518 10.71 5.44 -19.27
CA SER A 518 10.65 4.01 -19.50
C SER A 518 11.79 3.24 -18.80
N ALA A 519 11.62 1.94 -18.62
CA ALA A 519 12.68 1.04 -18.18
C ALA A 519 13.88 1.04 -19.16
N PHE A 520 13.62 1.25 -20.45
CA PHE A 520 14.67 1.40 -21.45
C PHE A 520 15.50 2.66 -21.18
N ALA A 521 14.87 3.80 -20.93
CA ALA A 521 15.56 5.04 -20.56
C ALA A 521 16.36 4.86 -19.26
N GLN A 522 15.78 4.19 -18.25
CA GLN A 522 16.46 3.88 -17.00
C GLN A 522 17.73 3.06 -17.21
N ALA A 523 17.69 1.99 -18.04
CA ALA A 523 18.85 1.15 -18.35
C ALA A 523 19.98 1.93 -19.05
N LEU A 524 19.64 3.05 -19.70
CA LEU A 524 20.59 3.98 -20.34
C LEU A 524 21.02 5.14 -19.42
N ASN A 525 20.58 5.16 -18.14
CA ASN A 525 20.76 6.30 -17.24
C ASN A 525 20.23 7.63 -17.83
N LYS A 526 19.02 7.56 -18.43
CA LYS A 526 18.29 8.70 -19.02
C LYS A 526 16.89 8.79 -18.44
N LEU A 527 16.31 9.98 -18.51
CA LEU A 527 14.88 10.20 -18.26
C LEU A 527 14.08 10.37 -19.55
N GLY A 528 14.67 11.04 -20.52
CA GLY A 528 13.95 11.45 -21.73
C GLY A 528 13.22 12.78 -21.55
N ASN A 529 12.81 13.40 -22.65
CA ASN A 529 12.11 14.69 -22.68
C ASN A 529 10.63 14.59 -23.05
N GLU A 530 10.18 13.43 -23.52
CA GLU A 530 8.79 13.17 -23.88
C GLU A 530 8.31 11.89 -23.18
N VAL A 531 7.25 12.01 -22.40
CA VAL A 531 6.69 10.91 -21.60
C VAL A 531 5.28 10.56 -22.05
N PRO A 532 4.87 9.29 -21.91
CA PRO A 532 3.51 8.86 -22.26
C PRO A 532 2.48 9.42 -21.27
N THR A 533 1.25 9.53 -21.75
CA THR A 533 0.06 9.83 -20.92
C THR A 533 -1.19 9.26 -21.59
N VAL A 534 -2.32 9.28 -20.90
CA VAL A 534 -3.62 9.00 -21.54
C VAL A 534 -4.17 10.32 -22.11
N LYS A 535 -4.38 10.37 -23.42
CA LYS A 535 -4.86 11.57 -24.13
C LYS A 535 -6.36 11.69 -24.13
N ASP A 536 -7.06 10.56 -24.15
CA ASP A 536 -8.52 10.51 -24.24
C ASP A 536 -9.09 9.56 -23.17
N PRO A 537 -9.60 10.10 -22.05
CA PRO A 537 -10.20 9.30 -21.00
C PRO A 537 -11.46 8.54 -21.41
N GLU A 538 -12.24 9.06 -22.36
CA GLU A 538 -13.44 8.38 -22.86
C GLU A 538 -13.05 7.14 -23.67
N TYR A 539 -12.06 7.30 -24.55
CA TYR A 539 -11.50 6.18 -25.29
C TYR A 539 -10.94 5.10 -24.35
N PHE A 540 -10.20 5.52 -23.30
CA PHE A 540 -9.67 4.59 -22.29
C PHE A 540 -10.79 3.78 -21.64
N ARG A 541 -11.84 4.45 -21.16
CA ARG A 541 -13.01 3.81 -20.55
C ARG A 541 -13.69 2.83 -21.51
N ASP A 542 -13.89 3.22 -22.76
CA ASP A 542 -14.57 2.40 -23.76
C ASP A 542 -13.72 1.17 -24.13
N ALA A 543 -12.39 1.33 -24.28
CA ALA A 543 -11.47 0.23 -24.51
C ALA A 543 -11.45 -0.76 -23.30
N PHE A 544 -11.39 -0.23 -22.05
CA PHE A 544 -11.48 -1.04 -20.84
C PHE A 544 -12.77 -1.87 -20.82
N ASN A 545 -13.92 -1.24 -21.06
CA ASN A 545 -15.22 -1.89 -21.03
C ASN A 545 -15.36 -2.92 -22.18
N ALA A 546 -14.76 -2.67 -23.34
CA ALA A 546 -14.72 -3.64 -24.44
C ALA A 546 -13.93 -4.90 -24.07
N VAL A 547 -12.80 -4.77 -23.36
CA VAL A 547 -12.05 -5.92 -22.84
C VAL A 547 -12.90 -6.69 -21.83
N GLN A 548 -13.61 -6.01 -20.92
CA GLN A 548 -14.52 -6.65 -19.97
C GLN A 548 -15.60 -7.46 -20.68
N ASP A 549 -16.21 -6.91 -21.74
CA ASP A 549 -17.21 -7.63 -22.56
C ASP A 549 -16.61 -8.86 -23.25
N ALA A 550 -15.38 -8.78 -23.71
CA ALA A 550 -14.69 -9.89 -24.34
C ALA A 550 -14.36 -11.03 -23.34
N ILE A 551 -13.98 -10.67 -22.11
CA ILE A 551 -13.76 -11.65 -21.02
C ILE A 551 -15.07 -12.35 -20.65
N GLU A 552 -16.17 -11.61 -20.47
CA GLU A 552 -17.48 -12.18 -20.17
C GLU A 552 -17.93 -13.18 -21.24
N LYS A 553 -17.66 -12.87 -22.51
CA LYS A 553 -17.95 -13.73 -23.65
C LYS A 553 -16.92 -14.86 -23.86
N ARG A 554 -15.87 -14.93 -23.02
CA ARG A 554 -14.77 -15.91 -23.13
C ARG A 554 -14.04 -15.86 -24.47
N LEU A 555 -13.86 -14.68 -25.03
CA LEU A 555 -13.13 -14.47 -26.28
C LEU A 555 -11.63 -14.31 -26.07
N ILE A 556 -11.20 -13.92 -24.86
CA ILE A 556 -9.80 -13.73 -24.50
C ILE A 556 -9.29 -15.01 -23.83
N LEU A 557 -8.27 -15.63 -24.41
CA LEU A 557 -7.65 -16.86 -23.90
C LEU A 557 -6.47 -16.59 -22.98
N ALA A 558 -5.71 -15.52 -23.26
CA ALA A 558 -4.62 -15.01 -22.45
C ALA A 558 -4.55 -13.48 -22.62
N GLY A 559 -4.02 -12.78 -21.64
CA GLY A 559 -3.85 -11.34 -21.71
C GLY A 559 -2.82 -10.88 -20.70
N HIS A 560 -2.05 -9.87 -21.07
CA HIS A 560 -1.00 -9.28 -20.26
C HIS A 560 -0.94 -7.78 -20.52
N ASP A 561 -0.71 -6.98 -19.50
CA ASP A 561 -0.54 -5.55 -19.70
C ASP A 561 0.88 -5.23 -20.18
N ILE A 562 1.06 -4.04 -20.77
CA ILE A 562 2.37 -3.57 -21.23
C ILE A 562 2.86 -2.52 -20.23
N SER A 563 3.63 -2.96 -19.22
CA SER A 563 4.19 -2.12 -18.18
C SER A 563 5.71 -1.95 -18.30
N ALA A 564 6.45 -2.00 -17.19
CA ALA A 564 7.90 -1.92 -17.18
C ALA A 564 8.53 -2.98 -18.12
N GLY A 565 9.44 -2.56 -18.97
CA GLY A 565 10.06 -3.40 -20.00
C GLY A 565 9.41 -3.32 -21.39
N GLY A 566 8.18 -2.78 -21.47
CA GLY A 566 7.48 -2.55 -22.73
C GLY A 566 6.92 -3.81 -23.41
N MET A 567 6.41 -3.67 -24.62
CA MET A 567 5.70 -4.73 -25.35
C MET A 567 6.55 -5.99 -25.55
N ILE A 568 7.85 -5.85 -25.80
CA ILE A 568 8.72 -7.03 -25.99
C ILE A 568 8.80 -7.88 -24.71
N THR A 569 8.85 -7.25 -23.54
CA THR A 569 8.85 -7.96 -22.27
C THR A 569 7.52 -8.66 -22.02
N ALA A 570 6.39 -7.98 -22.23
CA ALA A 570 5.07 -8.60 -22.09
C ALA A 570 4.90 -9.84 -22.97
N LEU A 571 5.34 -9.78 -24.24
CA LEU A 571 5.30 -10.93 -25.16
C LEU A 571 6.21 -12.09 -24.71
N LEU A 572 7.40 -11.78 -24.19
CA LEU A 572 8.32 -12.77 -23.62
C LEU A 572 7.72 -13.43 -22.37
N GLU A 573 7.15 -12.65 -21.47
CA GLU A 573 6.52 -13.12 -20.23
C GLU A 573 5.33 -14.03 -20.50
N MET A 574 4.53 -13.74 -21.51
CA MET A 574 3.45 -14.62 -21.94
C MET A 574 3.95 -16.01 -22.37
N CYS A 575 5.18 -16.12 -22.84
CA CYS A 575 5.81 -17.40 -23.22
C CYS A 575 6.52 -18.10 -22.05
N PHE A 576 7.11 -17.35 -21.12
CA PHE A 576 8.04 -17.89 -20.10
C PHE A 576 7.42 -18.92 -19.15
N ALA A 577 6.13 -18.84 -18.91
CA ALA A 577 5.47 -19.74 -17.98
C ALA A 577 5.25 -21.15 -18.53
N ASN A 578 5.39 -21.36 -19.82
CA ASN A 578 5.31 -22.66 -20.50
C ASN A 578 6.71 -23.27 -20.66
N VAL A 579 6.83 -24.60 -20.48
CA VAL A 579 8.09 -25.32 -20.71
C VAL A 579 8.44 -25.34 -22.20
N GLU A 580 7.45 -25.48 -23.05
CA GLU A 580 7.57 -25.52 -24.50
C GLU A 580 6.65 -24.50 -25.16
N GLY A 581 7.00 -24.05 -26.34
CA GLY A 581 6.24 -23.09 -27.13
C GLY A 581 7.00 -21.80 -27.37
N GLY A 582 6.33 -20.83 -27.93
CA GLY A 582 6.90 -19.53 -28.29
C GLY A 582 5.94 -18.73 -29.15
N LEU A 583 6.38 -17.57 -29.60
CA LEU A 583 5.67 -16.67 -30.48
C LEU A 583 6.47 -16.46 -31.77
N ASP A 584 5.76 -16.40 -32.88
CA ASP A 584 6.26 -15.89 -34.16
C ASP A 584 5.43 -14.64 -34.48
N VAL A 585 6.06 -13.50 -34.40
CA VAL A 585 5.42 -12.18 -34.59
C VAL A 585 6.01 -11.53 -35.83
N ASN A 586 5.20 -11.27 -36.85
CA ASN A 586 5.58 -10.62 -38.11
C ASN A 586 5.20 -9.15 -38.11
#